data_59875ce5ab9662685c18f5d0f8cd3db7
#
_entry.id   59875ce5ab9662685c18f5d0f8cd3db7
#
_cell.length_a   1.000
_cell.length_b   1.000
_cell.length_c   1.000
_cell.angle_alpha   90.00
_cell.angle_beta   90.00
_cell.angle_gamma   90.00
#
_symmetry.space_group_name_H-M   'P 1'
#
loop_
_entity.id
_entity.type
_entity.pdbx_description
1 polymer ?
#
loop_
_entity_poly.entity_id
_entity_poly.type
_entity_poly.pdbx_seq_one_letter_code
_entity_poly.pdbx_strand_id
1 'polypeptide(L)'
;MKKQGERHNSDALVASGSDALFDAILSASTLAAALVYILCHISIEAWVGAIISVVIVKAGIDMMRDALSEILGERIDADLAHTVKESVRKDPEVLGAYDLLLHSYGPEHLVGDIHVEVPGNMNAGKIDEMTRRIQQQVFRDTDGKVILATVGIYSKSLNHKAACIQKKAYGIALAEDHVKQVHGFHLDEERQLMTFDIVVDFDAPDREAVRADVLKKIRAEYPAYDIVITLDSDTSD
;
A
#
# COMPACT_ATOMS: atom_id res chain seq x y z
N MET A 1 -10.54 -2.15 -27.91
CA MET A 1 -11.05 -2.33 -26.55
C MET A 1 -9.92 -2.58 -25.55
N LYS A 2 -9.14 -3.67 -25.60
CA LYS A 2 -8.05 -3.95 -24.66
C LYS A 2 -7.06 -2.79 -24.48
N LYS A 3 -6.53 -2.24 -25.59
CA LYS A 3 -5.60 -1.09 -25.58
C LYS A 3 -6.20 0.21 -25.02
N GLN A 4 -7.51 0.37 -25.04
CA GLN A 4 -8.20 1.49 -24.41
C GLN A 4 -8.45 1.22 -22.93
N GLY A 5 -8.75 -0.03 -22.56
CA GLY A 5 -8.83 -0.45 -21.16
C GLY A 5 -7.52 -0.21 -20.41
N GLU A 6 -6.40 -0.63 -21.01
CA GLU A 6 -5.05 -0.39 -20.48
C GLU A 6 -4.72 1.13 -20.34
N ARG A 7 -5.21 1.96 -21.28
CA ARG A 7 -5.02 3.41 -21.24
C ARG A 7 -5.82 4.13 -20.16
N HIS A 8 -6.95 3.56 -19.78
CA HIS A 8 -7.87 4.14 -18.81
C HIS A 8 -7.96 3.32 -17.52
N ASN A 9 -7.00 2.41 -17.29
CA ASN A 9 -6.97 1.50 -16.13
C ASN A 9 -8.34 0.86 -15.84
N SER A 10 -9.08 0.48 -16.89
CA SER A 10 -10.42 -0.10 -16.77
C SER A 10 -10.38 -1.60 -17.00
N ASP A 11 -10.40 -2.38 -15.91
CA ASP A 11 -10.38 -3.85 -15.95
C ASP A 11 -11.58 -4.43 -16.70
N ALA A 12 -12.74 -3.79 -16.61
CA ALA A 12 -13.93 -4.19 -17.38
C ALA A 12 -13.70 -4.08 -18.89
N LEU A 13 -13.01 -3.04 -19.38
CA LEU A 13 -12.67 -2.88 -20.80
C LEU A 13 -11.54 -3.82 -21.22
N VAL A 14 -10.58 -4.10 -20.34
CA VAL A 14 -9.51 -5.08 -20.56
C VAL A 14 -10.11 -6.48 -20.66
N ALA A 15 -10.99 -6.86 -19.74
CA ALA A 15 -11.72 -8.12 -19.71
C ALA A 15 -12.52 -8.32 -21.00
N SER A 16 -13.39 -7.37 -21.34
CA SER A 16 -14.19 -7.42 -22.57
C SER A 16 -13.34 -7.48 -23.85
N GLY A 17 -12.19 -6.79 -23.86
CA GLY A 17 -11.24 -6.84 -24.96
C GLY A 17 -10.53 -8.19 -25.07
N SER A 18 -10.26 -8.85 -23.95
CA SER A 18 -9.66 -10.18 -23.90
C SER A 18 -10.66 -11.26 -24.35
N ASP A 19 -11.91 -11.18 -23.90
CA ASP A 19 -12.99 -12.09 -24.34
C ASP A 19 -13.17 -12.04 -25.86
N ALA A 20 -13.26 -10.83 -26.44
CA ALA A 20 -13.38 -10.68 -27.89
C ALA A 20 -12.16 -11.23 -28.66
N LEU A 21 -10.97 -11.16 -28.07
CA LEU A 21 -9.75 -11.73 -28.65
C LEU A 21 -9.79 -13.28 -28.59
N PHE A 22 -10.20 -13.84 -27.46
CA PHE A 22 -10.32 -15.28 -27.28
C PHE A 22 -11.39 -15.87 -28.23
N ASP A 23 -12.52 -15.19 -28.41
CA ASP A 23 -13.55 -15.58 -29.34
C ASP A 23 -13.05 -15.58 -30.81
N ALA A 24 -12.25 -14.56 -31.16
CA ALA A 24 -11.65 -14.51 -32.51
C ALA A 24 -10.61 -15.62 -32.71
N ILE A 25 -9.78 -15.93 -31.70
CA ILE A 25 -8.83 -17.05 -31.78
C ILE A 25 -9.55 -18.38 -31.86
N LEU A 26 -10.61 -18.57 -31.07
CA LEU A 26 -11.41 -19.79 -31.08
C LEU A 26 -12.04 -20.00 -32.45
N SER A 27 -12.67 -18.98 -33.02
CA SER A 27 -13.28 -19.01 -34.34
C SER A 27 -12.27 -19.31 -35.46
N ALA A 28 -11.11 -18.65 -35.43
CA ALA A 28 -10.05 -18.88 -36.40
C ALA A 28 -9.46 -20.30 -36.30
N SER A 29 -9.28 -20.81 -35.07
CA SER A 29 -8.76 -22.16 -34.83
C SER A 29 -9.73 -23.25 -35.29
N THR A 30 -11.03 -23.05 -35.07
CA THR A 30 -12.08 -23.96 -35.55
C THR A 30 -12.13 -23.99 -37.07
N LEU A 31 -12.03 -22.82 -37.72
CA LEU A 31 -11.96 -22.74 -39.17
C LEU A 31 -10.72 -23.44 -39.72
N ALA A 32 -9.55 -23.20 -39.10
CA ALA A 32 -8.30 -23.86 -39.49
C ALA A 32 -8.38 -25.38 -39.32
N ALA A 33 -8.94 -25.88 -38.21
CA ALA A 33 -9.13 -27.31 -37.95
C ALA A 33 -10.07 -27.95 -39.00
N ALA A 34 -11.14 -27.25 -39.35
CA ALA A 34 -12.06 -27.71 -40.39
C ALA A 34 -11.38 -27.80 -41.77
N LEU A 35 -10.57 -26.85 -42.16
CA LEU A 35 -9.80 -26.87 -43.41
C LEU A 35 -8.78 -28.02 -43.42
N VAL A 36 -8.07 -28.27 -42.32
CA VAL A 36 -7.15 -29.41 -42.21
C VAL A 36 -7.89 -30.71 -42.32
N TYR A 37 -9.07 -30.84 -41.72
CA TYR A 37 -9.88 -32.03 -41.84
C TYR A 37 -10.33 -32.31 -43.31
N ILE A 38 -10.78 -31.26 -44.01
CA ILE A 38 -11.20 -31.39 -45.42
C ILE A 38 -10.03 -31.76 -46.33
N LEU A 39 -8.83 -31.22 -46.12
CA LEU A 39 -7.67 -31.42 -46.98
C LEU A 39 -6.91 -32.71 -46.65
N CYS A 40 -6.76 -33.04 -45.37
CA CYS A 40 -5.87 -34.07 -44.88
C CYS A 40 -6.62 -35.28 -44.24
N HIS A 41 -7.90 -35.17 -43.98
CA HIS A 41 -8.72 -36.12 -43.19
C HIS A 41 -8.18 -36.39 -41.77
N ILE A 42 -7.47 -35.45 -41.20
CA ILE A 42 -6.92 -35.51 -39.83
C ILE A 42 -7.75 -34.62 -38.91
N SER A 43 -8.34 -35.20 -37.85
CA SER A 43 -9.08 -34.45 -36.84
C SER A 43 -8.10 -33.93 -35.75
N ILE A 44 -7.78 -32.63 -35.79
CA ILE A 44 -6.95 -31.96 -34.78
C ILE A 44 -7.78 -31.07 -33.84
N GLU A 45 -9.08 -31.00 -34.09
CA GLU A 45 -9.99 -30.07 -33.40
C GLU A 45 -9.99 -30.25 -31.89
N ALA A 46 -10.01 -31.52 -31.41
CA ALA A 46 -10.01 -31.82 -29.98
C ALA A 46 -8.72 -31.34 -29.26
N TRP A 47 -7.56 -31.48 -29.93
CA TRP A 47 -6.27 -31.06 -29.35
C TRP A 47 -6.13 -29.54 -29.32
N VAL A 48 -6.54 -28.87 -30.38
CA VAL A 48 -6.52 -27.40 -30.45
C VAL A 48 -7.50 -26.84 -29.42
N GLY A 49 -8.70 -27.38 -29.29
CA GLY A 49 -9.66 -26.97 -28.27
C GLY A 49 -9.16 -27.20 -26.86
N ALA A 50 -8.47 -28.29 -26.57
CA ALA A 50 -7.88 -28.57 -25.27
C ALA A 50 -6.79 -27.54 -24.90
N ILE A 51 -5.90 -27.16 -25.84
CA ILE A 51 -4.88 -26.14 -25.60
C ILE A 51 -5.52 -24.78 -25.35
N ILE A 52 -6.48 -24.38 -26.15
CA ILE A 52 -7.16 -23.10 -26.02
C ILE A 52 -7.91 -23.02 -24.69
N SER A 53 -8.58 -24.09 -24.25
CA SER A 53 -9.31 -24.12 -22.99
C SER A 53 -8.35 -23.90 -21.77
N VAL A 54 -7.15 -24.47 -21.80
CA VAL A 54 -6.14 -24.24 -20.76
C VAL A 54 -5.72 -22.77 -20.71
N VAL A 55 -5.52 -22.15 -21.86
CA VAL A 55 -5.17 -20.72 -21.95
C VAL A 55 -6.28 -19.84 -21.42
N ILE A 56 -7.53 -20.12 -21.79
CA ILE A 56 -8.71 -19.36 -21.31
C ILE A 56 -8.89 -19.53 -19.81
N VAL A 57 -8.78 -20.74 -19.28
CA VAL A 57 -8.88 -20.98 -17.82
C VAL A 57 -7.79 -20.23 -17.06
N LYS A 58 -6.55 -20.27 -17.58
CA LYS A 58 -5.45 -19.51 -16.96
C LYS A 58 -5.76 -18.01 -16.96
N ALA A 59 -6.14 -17.45 -18.10
CA ALA A 59 -6.48 -16.03 -18.20
C ALA A 59 -7.63 -15.62 -17.26
N GLY A 60 -8.65 -16.46 -17.12
CA GLY A 60 -9.75 -16.24 -16.19
C GLY A 60 -9.30 -16.26 -14.72
N ILE A 61 -8.36 -17.15 -14.36
CA ILE A 61 -7.79 -17.19 -13.00
C ILE A 61 -6.95 -15.94 -12.75
N ASP A 62 -6.13 -15.53 -13.71
CA ASP A 62 -5.30 -14.33 -13.57
C ASP A 62 -6.17 -13.09 -13.37
N MET A 63 -7.20 -12.88 -14.21
CA MET A 63 -8.17 -11.78 -14.06
C MET A 63 -8.92 -11.81 -12.72
N MET A 64 -9.28 -13.00 -12.22
CA MET A 64 -9.93 -13.12 -10.91
C MET A 64 -8.97 -12.76 -9.77
N ARG A 65 -7.69 -13.14 -9.88
CA ARG A 65 -6.67 -12.75 -8.90
C ARG A 65 -6.46 -11.25 -8.88
N ASP A 66 -6.36 -10.60 -10.04
CA ASP A 66 -6.18 -9.16 -10.16
C ASP A 66 -7.36 -8.42 -9.51
N ALA A 67 -8.60 -8.81 -9.81
CA ALA A 67 -9.78 -8.23 -9.19
C ALA A 67 -9.86 -8.46 -7.67
N LEU A 68 -9.45 -9.63 -7.17
CA LEU A 68 -9.39 -9.92 -5.75
C LEU A 68 -8.30 -9.10 -5.06
N SER A 69 -7.12 -8.94 -5.69
CA SER A 69 -6.03 -8.10 -5.20
C SER A 69 -6.50 -6.66 -5.00
N GLU A 70 -7.20 -6.09 -5.99
CA GLU A 70 -7.76 -4.74 -5.92
C GLU A 70 -8.74 -4.58 -4.74
N ILE A 71 -9.63 -5.57 -4.52
CA ILE A 71 -10.59 -5.57 -3.42
C ILE A 71 -9.91 -5.73 -2.05
N LEU A 72 -8.87 -6.57 -1.97
CA LEU A 72 -8.15 -6.84 -0.72
C LEU A 72 -7.16 -5.72 -0.34
N GLY A 73 -6.96 -4.74 -1.20
CA GLY A 73 -5.99 -3.67 -1.03
C GLY A 73 -4.63 -4.09 -1.57
N GLU A 74 -4.49 -4.04 -2.89
CA GLU A 74 -3.20 -4.22 -3.55
C GLU A 74 -2.19 -3.19 -3.04
N ARG A 75 -0.91 -3.59 -2.99
CA ARG A 75 0.17 -2.65 -2.73
C ARG A 75 0.05 -1.47 -3.69
N ILE A 76 0.00 -0.29 -3.12
CA ILE A 76 0.01 0.97 -3.87
C ILE A 76 1.25 0.96 -4.76
N ASP A 77 1.12 1.48 -5.97
CA ASP A 77 2.25 1.75 -6.83
C ASP A 77 3.29 2.57 -6.04
N ALA A 78 4.52 2.04 -5.93
CA ALA A 78 5.58 2.64 -5.12
C ALA A 78 5.90 4.07 -5.58
N ASP A 79 5.83 4.35 -6.88
CA ASP A 79 6.06 5.69 -7.44
C ASP A 79 4.95 6.66 -7.00
N LEU A 80 3.70 6.19 -6.96
CA LEU A 80 2.57 7.00 -6.49
C LEU A 80 2.66 7.22 -4.97
N ALA A 81 2.98 6.20 -4.19
CA ALA A 81 3.18 6.33 -2.75
C ALA A 81 4.29 7.34 -2.42
N HIS A 82 5.41 7.24 -3.12
CA HIS A 82 6.51 8.20 -3.01
C HIS A 82 6.06 9.63 -3.36
N THR A 83 5.32 9.79 -4.46
CA THR A 83 4.80 11.09 -4.90
C THR A 83 3.89 11.71 -3.83
N VAL A 84 2.99 10.94 -3.23
CA VAL A 84 2.10 11.40 -2.17
C VAL A 84 2.89 11.80 -0.92
N LYS A 85 3.80 10.94 -0.43
CA LYS A 85 4.64 11.22 0.73
C LYS A 85 5.52 12.46 0.52
N GLU A 86 6.12 12.62 -0.65
CA GLU A 86 6.90 13.82 -1.00
C GLU A 86 6.04 15.08 -1.09
N SER A 87 4.84 14.97 -1.65
CA SER A 87 3.89 16.09 -1.70
C SER A 87 3.52 16.58 -0.30
N VAL A 88 3.25 15.65 0.63
CA VAL A 88 2.94 15.95 2.03
C VAL A 88 4.12 16.61 2.74
N ARG A 89 5.35 16.14 2.49
CA ARG A 89 6.58 16.70 3.07
C ARG A 89 6.94 18.11 2.58
N LYS A 90 6.30 18.61 1.52
CA LYS A 90 6.47 20.01 1.06
C LYS A 90 5.89 21.02 2.04
N ASP A 91 4.93 20.64 2.88
CA ASP A 91 4.40 21.54 3.90
C ASP A 91 5.45 21.77 5.00
N PRO A 92 5.82 23.03 5.30
CA PRO A 92 6.92 23.35 6.22
C PRO A 92 6.65 22.96 7.68
N GLU A 93 5.40 22.66 8.03
CA GLU A 93 5.02 22.26 9.39
C GLU A 93 5.07 20.72 9.57
N VAL A 94 5.26 19.97 8.47
CA VAL A 94 5.37 18.51 8.49
C VAL A 94 6.80 18.07 8.76
N LEU A 95 7.01 17.32 9.83
CA LEU A 95 8.30 16.76 10.23
C LEU A 95 8.53 15.35 9.67
N GLY A 96 7.45 14.63 9.36
CA GLY A 96 7.47 13.28 8.78
C GLY A 96 6.10 12.89 8.25
N ALA A 97 6.07 11.93 7.32
CA ALA A 97 4.84 11.40 6.72
C ALA A 97 4.91 9.87 6.74
N TYR A 98 3.89 9.23 7.33
CA TYR A 98 3.84 7.81 7.70
C TYR A 98 2.46 7.22 7.39
N ASP A 99 2.34 5.90 7.40
CA ASP A 99 1.09 5.15 7.37
C ASP A 99 0.18 5.56 6.20
N LEU A 100 0.75 5.66 5.00
CA LEU A 100 -0.05 5.94 3.83
C LEU A 100 -0.86 4.71 3.44
N LEU A 101 -2.19 4.85 3.51
CA LEU A 101 -3.14 3.86 3.00
C LEU A 101 -3.94 4.49 1.87
N LEU A 102 -4.03 3.81 0.73
CA LEU A 102 -4.87 4.22 -0.38
C LEU A 102 -5.79 3.06 -0.78
N HIS A 103 -7.03 3.39 -1.04
CA HIS A 103 -8.06 2.46 -1.52
C HIS A 103 -8.55 2.89 -2.89
N SER A 104 -8.64 1.94 -3.82
CA SER A 104 -9.19 2.20 -5.15
C SER A 104 -10.72 2.32 -5.11
N TYR A 105 -11.22 3.41 -5.67
CA TYR A 105 -12.65 3.63 -5.93
C TYR A 105 -12.92 3.76 -7.43
N GLY A 106 -12.13 3.06 -8.24
CA GLY A 106 -12.20 3.04 -9.68
C GLY A 106 -10.90 3.50 -10.34
N PRO A 107 -10.82 3.42 -11.67
CA PRO A 107 -9.55 3.48 -12.41
C PRO A 107 -8.76 4.78 -12.28
N GLU A 108 -9.40 5.86 -11.84
CA GLU A 108 -8.78 7.20 -11.76
C GLU A 108 -8.94 7.82 -10.36
N HIS A 109 -9.47 7.09 -9.36
CA HIS A 109 -9.77 7.65 -8.05
C HIS A 109 -9.28 6.75 -6.92
N LEU A 110 -8.32 7.29 -6.17
CA LEU A 110 -7.82 6.70 -4.93
C LEU A 110 -8.20 7.59 -3.75
N VAL A 111 -8.72 6.99 -2.71
CA VAL A 111 -9.06 7.68 -1.46
C VAL A 111 -8.26 7.04 -0.34
N GLY A 112 -7.67 7.85 0.52
CA GLY A 112 -6.86 7.28 1.59
C GLY A 112 -6.55 8.22 2.73
N ASP A 113 -5.71 7.70 3.60
CA ASP A 113 -5.30 8.30 4.85
C ASP A 113 -3.78 8.36 4.92
N ILE A 114 -3.26 9.33 5.64
CA ILE A 114 -1.85 9.46 5.95
C ILE A 114 -1.67 10.03 7.35
N HIS A 115 -0.63 9.62 8.06
CA HIS A 115 -0.22 10.29 9.29
C HIS A 115 0.96 11.25 9.05
N VAL A 116 0.92 12.39 9.71
CA VAL A 116 2.00 13.37 9.67
C VAL A 116 2.51 13.67 11.08
N GLU A 117 3.83 13.72 11.23
CA GLU A 117 4.45 14.20 12.45
C GLU A 117 4.54 15.73 12.41
N VAL A 118 4.09 16.39 13.48
CA VAL A 118 4.08 17.85 13.60
C VAL A 118 4.63 18.30 14.97
N PRO A 119 5.08 19.57 15.10
CA PRO A 119 5.47 20.10 16.40
C PRO A 119 4.32 20.08 17.41
N GLY A 120 4.59 19.59 18.64
CA GLY A 120 3.57 19.37 19.67
C GLY A 120 2.96 20.65 20.27
N ASN A 121 3.37 21.85 19.83
CA ASN A 121 2.78 23.12 20.23
C ASN A 121 1.79 23.70 19.22
N MET A 122 1.47 22.95 18.18
CA MET A 122 0.45 23.38 17.22
C MET A 122 -0.93 23.37 17.86
N ASN A 123 -1.69 24.43 17.63
CA ASN A 123 -3.07 24.48 18.05
C ASN A 123 -4.01 23.89 16.95
N ALA A 124 -5.26 23.59 17.33
CA ALA A 124 -6.20 22.96 16.43
C ALA A 124 -6.48 23.75 15.13
N GLY A 125 -6.47 25.10 15.21
CA GLY A 125 -6.66 25.94 14.03
C GLY A 125 -5.53 25.79 13.00
N LYS A 126 -4.28 25.77 13.47
CA LYS A 126 -3.11 25.55 12.60
C LYS A 126 -3.10 24.15 12.01
N ILE A 127 -3.50 23.14 12.81
CA ILE A 127 -3.62 21.75 12.32
C ILE A 127 -4.66 21.69 11.19
N ASP A 128 -5.85 22.31 11.36
CA ASP A 128 -6.89 22.33 10.32
C ASP A 128 -6.39 23.02 9.03
N GLU A 129 -5.74 24.18 9.16
CA GLU A 129 -5.17 24.89 8.00
C GLU A 129 -4.11 24.05 7.27
N MET A 130 -3.18 23.45 8.00
CA MET A 130 -2.15 22.55 7.45
C MET A 130 -2.78 21.36 6.75
N THR A 131 -3.73 20.68 7.39
CA THR A 131 -4.42 19.52 6.83
C THR A 131 -5.08 19.85 5.49
N ARG A 132 -5.77 21.00 5.41
CA ARG A 132 -6.38 21.46 4.15
C ARG A 132 -5.35 21.76 3.07
N ARG A 133 -4.22 22.37 3.44
CA ARG A 133 -3.12 22.61 2.47
C ARG A 133 -2.56 21.29 1.94
N ILE A 134 -2.30 20.33 2.82
CA ILE A 134 -1.80 19.00 2.44
C ILE A 134 -2.77 18.30 1.49
N GLN A 135 -4.06 18.22 1.83
CA GLN A 135 -5.08 17.61 0.98
C GLN A 135 -5.12 18.23 -0.41
N GLN A 136 -5.11 19.57 -0.49
CA GLN A 136 -5.10 20.28 -1.77
C GLN A 136 -3.80 20.09 -2.55
N GLN A 137 -2.67 20.02 -1.85
CA GLN A 137 -1.36 19.83 -2.47
C GLN A 137 -1.25 18.45 -3.09
N VAL A 138 -1.60 17.39 -2.35
CA VAL A 138 -1.61 16.01 -2.83
C VAL A 138 -2.54 15.87 -4.03
N PHE A 139 -3.75 16.41 -3.96
CA PHE A 139 -4.70 16.38 -5.07
C PHE A 139 -4.11 17.01 -6.35
N ARG A 140 -3.42 18.15 -6.22
CA ARG A 140 -2.76 18.80 -7.38
C ARG A 140 -1.57 18.00 -7.90
N ASP A 141 -0.71 17.52 -7.00
CA ASP A 141 0.54 16.83 -7.37
C ASP A 141 0.30 15.43 -7.97
N THR A 142 -0.91 14.89 -7.76
CA THR A 142 -1.35 13.60 -8.32
C THR A 142 -2.34 13.74 -9.48
N ASP A 143 -2.45 14.93 -10.09
CA ASP A 143 -3.38 15.21 -11.18
C ASP A 143 -4.83 14.84 -10.85
N GLY A 144 -5.23 15.03 -9.59
CA GLY A 144 -6.59 14.73 -9.11
C GLY A 144 -6.86 13.25 -8.81
N LYS A 145 -5.87 12.38 -8.92
CA LYS A 145 -6.04 10.92 -8.69
C LYS A 145 -6.20 10.57 -7.23
N VAL A 146 -5.48 11.25 -6.33
CA VAL A 146 -5.49 10.92 -4.90
C VAL A 146 -6.24 11.97 -4.10
N ILE A 147 -7.22 11.50 -3.32
CA ILE A 147 -7.97 12.29 -2.35
C ILE A 147 -7.61 11.79 -0.95
N LEU A 148 -6.92 12.61 -0.17
CA LEU A 148 -6.71 12.29 1.24
C LEU A 148 -7.99 12.59 2.03
N ALA A 149 -8.66 11.54 2.48
CA ALA A 149 -9.86 11.65 3.31
C ALA A 149 -9.51 12.10 4.73
N THR A 150 -8.41 11.55 5.28
CA THR A 150 -7.94 11.83 6.62
C THR A 150 -6.44 12.13 6.62
N VAL A 151 -6.05 13.11 7.44
CA VAL A 151 -4.66 13.34 7.81
C VAL A 151 -4.57 13.18 9.33
N GLY A 152 -4.03 12.03 9.76
CA GLY A 152 -3.77 11.75 11.16
C GLY A 152 -2.56 12.55 11.67
N ILE A 153 -2.51 12.80 12.97
CA ILE A 153 -1.50 13.67 13.57
C ILE A 153 -0.68 12.91 14.61
N TYR A 154 0.62 12.81 14.38
CA TYR A 154 1.60 12.46 15.39
C TYR A 154 2.23 13.75 15.96
N SER A 155 2.05 13.95 17.25
CA SER A 155 2.53 15.15 17.94
C SER A 155 3.94 14.92 18.49
N LYS A 156 4.94 15.57 17.93
CA LYS A 156 6.31 15.51 18.45
C LYS A 156 6.47 16.33 19.71
N SER A 157 6.81 15.68 20.81
CA SER A 157 7.04 16.38 22.09
C SER A 157 8.21 17.36 21.99
N LEU A 158 8.01 18.57 22.49
CA LEU A 158 9.06 19.58 22.63
C LEU A 158 9.84 19.43 23.96
N ASN A 159 9.42 18.51 24.82
CA ASN A 159 10.12 18.22 26.07
C ASN A 159 11.45 17.50 25.77
N HIS A 160 12.57 18.10 26.21
CA HIS A 160 13.91 17.55 25.99
C HIS A 160 14.07 16.12 26.55
N LYS A 161 13.47 15.83 27.71
CA LYS A 161 13.50 14.48 28.30
C LYS A 161 12.79 13.47 27.39
N ALA A 162 11.58 13.78 26.92
CA ALA A 162 10.83 12.93 26.01
C ALA A 162 11.58 12.72 24.69
N ALA A 163 12.21 13.78 24.15
CA ALA A 163 13.01 13.68 22.92
C ALA A 163 14.24 12.78 23.11
N CYS A 164 14.91 12.82 24.26
CA CYS A 164 16.02 11.92 24.57
C CYS A 164 15.56 10.46 24.70
N ILE A 165 14.43 10.22 25.35
CA ILE A 165 13.82 8.88 25.47
C ILE A 165 13.44 8.36 24.09
N GLN A 166 12.75 9.16 23.27
CA GLN A 166 12.39 8.81 21.89
C GLN A 166 13.62 8.41 21.07
N LYS A 167 14.65 9.26 21.06
CA LYS A 167 15.88 8.99 20.31
C LYS A 167 16.52 7.65 20.71
N LYS A 168 16.58 7.37 22.02
CA LYS A 168 17.18 6.14 22.52
C LYS A 168 16.30 4.92 22.22
N ALA A 169 14.99 5.01 22.41
CA ALA A 169 14.04 3.95 22.08
C ALA A 169 14.08 3.60 20.58
N TYR A 170 14.07 4.61 19.72
CA TYR A 170 14.20 4.44 18.29
C TYR A 170 15.54 3.81 17.90
N GLY A 171 16.63 4.23 18.55
CA GLY A 171 17.94 3.62 18.31
C GLY A 171 18.00 2.14 18.70
N ILE A 172 17.31 1.73 19.77
CA ILE A 172 17.22 0.32 20.17
C ILE A 172 16.36 -0.47 19.15
N ALA A 173 15.23 0.09 18.73
CA ALA A 173 14.34 -0.58 17.80
C ALA A 173 14.98 -0.74 16.40
N LEU A 174 15.57 0.33 15.86
CA LEU A 174 16.25 0.32 14.55
C LEU A 174 17.54 -0.51 14.52
N ALA A 175 18.09 -0.88 15.68
CA ALA A 175 19.24 -1.79 15.76
C ALA A 175 18.83 -3.26 15.64
N GLU A 176 17.55 -3.56 15.61
CA GLU A 176 17.03 -4.92 15.44
C GLU A 176 16.96 -5.26 13.96
N ASP A 177 17.38 -6.47 13.62
CA ASP A 177 17.28 -6.98 12.25
C ASP A 177 15.82 -6.95 11.80
N HIS A 178 15.60 -6.62 10.54
CA HIS A 178 14.29 -6.49 9.89
C HIS A 178 13.42 -5.30 10.32
N VAL A 179 13.81 -4.47 11.29
CA VAL A 179 13.08 -3.23 11.58
C VAL A 179 13.50 -2.16 10.57
N LYS A 180 12.55 -1.72 9.75
CA LYS A 180 12.77 -0.73 8.68
C LYS A 180 12.51 0.70 9.14
N GLN A 181 11.46 0.89 9.94
CA GLN A 181 11.00 2.20 10.34
C GLN A 181 10.42 2.18 11.75
N VAL A 182 10.50 3.32 12.43
CA VAL A 182 9.88 3.56 13.74
C VAL A 182 9.25 4.94 13.73
N HIS A 183 7.99 5.06 14.14
CA HIS A 183 7.25 6.33 14.15
C HIS A 183 6.17 6.32 15.25
N GLY A 184 5.35 7.38 15.32
CA GLY A 184 4.21 7.44 16.22
C GLY A 184 4.57 7.47 17.71
N PHE A 185 5.78 7.94 18.09
CA PHE A 185 6.19 7.95 19.48
C PHE A 185 5.32 8.87 20.33
N HIS A 186 4.75 8.31 21.40
CA HIS A 186 4.03 9.04 22.41
C HIS A 186 4.51 8.63 23.82
N LEU A 187 4.74 9.61 24.67
CA LEU A 187 5.15 9.41 26.06
C LEU A 187 4.17 10.13 27.00
N ASP A 188 3.43 9.37 27.77
CA ASP A 188 2.61 9.87 28.87
C ASP A 188 3.37 9.64 30.18
N GLU A 189 3.97 10.70 30.72
CA GLU A 189 4.74 10.63 31.96
C GLU A 189 3.86 10.43 33.20
N GLU A 190 2.61 10.90 33.17
CA GLU A 190 1.68 10.74 34.30
C GLU A 190 1.21 9.31 34.44
N ARG A 191 0.91 8.67 33.31
CA ARG A 191 0.49 7.25 33.26
C ARG A 191 1.67 6.29 33.17
N GLN A 192 2.88 6.80 33.06
CA GLN A 192 4.07 6.01 32.78
C GLN A 192 3.89 5.08 31.56
N LEU A 193 3.30 5.60 30.50
CA LEU A 193 3.00 4.86 29.26
C LEU A 193 3.88 5.39 28.12
N MET A 194 4.51 4.47 27.41
CA MET A 194 5.27 4.73 26.17
C MET A 194 4.66 3.93 25.03
N THR A 195 4.31 4.59 23.96
CA THR A 195 3.80 3.90 22.76
C THR A 195 4.56 4.35 21.52
N PHE A 196 4.77 3.46 20.57
CA PHE A 196 5.27 3.75 19.24
C PHE A 196 5.03 2.57 18.31
N ASP A 197 5.15 2.82 17.01
CA ASP A 197 4.90 1.85 15.96
C ASP A 197 6.21 1.46 15.29
N ILE A 198 6.34 0.19 14.91
CA ILE A 198 7.48 -0.35 14.16
C ILE A 198 7.02 -0.99 12.87
N VAL A 199 7.69 -0.66 11.78
CA VAL A 199 7.55 -1.36 10.51
C VAL A 199 8.62 -2.44 10.43
N VAL A 200 8.20 -3.69 10.34
CA VAL A 200 9.07 -4.85 10.19
C VAL A 200 8.95 -5.40 8.77
N ASP A 201 10.09 -5.67 8.16
CA ASP A 201 10.18 -6.22 6.81
C ASP A 201 9.26 -7.45 6.65
N PHE A 202 8.59 -7.56 5.51
CA PHE A 202 7.77 -8.74 5.18
C PHE A 202 8.58 -10.01 5.00
N ASP A 203 9.89 -9.89 4.70
CA ASP A 203 10.82 -11.01 4.58
C ASP A 203 11.27 -11.56 5.96
N ALA A 204 10.88 -10.92 7.05
CA ALA A 204 11.15 -11.43 8.39
C ALA A 204 10.43 -12.77 8.62
N PRO A 205 11.12 -13.81 9.11
CA PRO A 205 10.52 -15.13 9.36
C PRO A 205 9.35 -15.10 10.35
N ASP A 206 9.42 -14.22 11.34
CA ASP A 206 8.39 -13.99 12.36
C ASP A 206 8.44 -12.54 12.82
N ARG A 207 7.54 -11.73 12.30
CA ARG A 207 7.43 -10.29 12.62
C ARG A 207 7.03 -10.05 14.08
N GLU A 208 6.21 -10.93 14.66
CA GLU A 208 5.83 -10.85 16.08
C GLU A 208 7.00 -11.17 17.01
N ALA A 209 7.87 -12.08 16.64
CA ALA A 209 9.10 -12.36 17.40
C ALA A 209 10.02 -11.12 17.39
N VAL A 210 10.22 -10.46 16.25
CA VAL A 210 10.99 -9.22 16.15
C VAL A 210 10.40 -8.14 17.07
N ARG A 211 9.07 -7.92 17.04
CA ARG A 211 8.39 -6.99 17.95
C ARG A 211 8.61 -7.34 19.42
N ALA A 212 8.52 -8.64 19.76
CA ALA A 212 8.72 -9.09 21.13
C ALA A 212 10.16 -8.85 21.62
N ASP A 213 11.16 -9.01 20.75
CA ASP A 213 12.56 -8.74 21.08
C ASP A 213 12.82 -7.26 21.27
N VAL A 214 12.28 -6.39 20.39
CA VAL A 214 12.31 -4.93 20.57
C VAL A 214 11.68 -4.57 21.92
N LEU A 215 10.46 -5.06 22.19
CA LEU A 215 9.74 -4.77 23.44
C LEU A 215 10.55 -5.19 24.68
N LYS A 216 11.18 -6.36 24.65
CA LYS A 216 12.02 -6.85 25.73
C LYS A 216 13.20 -5.94 26.00
N LYS A 217 13.88 -5.45 24.94
CA LYS A 217 15.04 -4.55 25.07
C LYS A 217 14.62 -3.18 25.60
N ILE A 218 13.50 -2.64 25.10
CA ILE A 218 12.98 -1.34 25.56
C ILE A 218 12.52 -1.43 27.01
N ARG A 219 11.85 -2.50 27.44
CA ARG A 219 11.46 -2.74 28.86
C ARG A 219 12.65 -2.85 29.80
N ALA A 220 13.74 -3.44 29.37
CA ALA A 220 14.97 -3.50 30.16
C ALA A 220 15.60 -2.13 30.38
N GLU A 221 15.51 -1.23 29.39
CA GLU A 221 16.02 0.14 29.46
C GLU A 221 15.09 1.08 30.25
N TYR A 222 13.77 0.87 30.13
CA TYR A 222 12.74 1.73 30.74
C TYR A 222 11.75 0.93 31.62
N PRO A 223 12.22 0.30 32.71
CA PRO A 223 11.38 -0.59 33.53
C PRO A 223 10.25 0.13 34.27
N ALA A 224 10.29 1.45 34.36
CA ALA A 224 9.25 2.25 35.01
C ALA A 224 8.06 2.55 34.11
N TYR A 225 8.16 2.25 32.80
CA TYR A 225 7.11 2.53 31.83
C TYR A 225 6.40 1.27 31.40
N ASP A 226 5.08 1.35 31.25
CA ASP A 226 4.34 0.39 30.45
C ASP A 226 4.58 0.70 28.97
N ILE A 227 4.95 -0.33 28.19
CA ILE A 227 5.41 -0.12 26.81
C ILE A 227 4.52 -0.90 25.86
N VAL A 228 3.92 -0.18 24.93
CA VAL A 228 3.11 -0.73 23.85
C VAL A 228 3.79 -0.44 22.53
N ILE A 229 4.15 -1.49 21.79
CA ILE A 229 4.72 -1.41 20.46
C ILE A 229 3.74 -2.06 19.49
N THR A 230 3.27 -1.29 18.52
CA THR A 230 2.38 -1.79 17.46
C THR A 230 3.22 -2.25 16.28
N LEU A 231 2.86 -3.41 15.70
CA LEU A 231 3.35 -3.77 14.36
C LEU A 231 2.52 -3.01 13.35
N ASP A 232 3.18 -2.13 12.65
CA ASP A 232 2.59 -1.48 11.50
C ASP A 232 2.92 -2.24 10.21
N SER A 233 2.00 -2.18 9.26
CA SER A 233 2.17 -2.69 7.91
C SER A 233 2.21 -1.52 6.95
N ASP A 234 3.32 -0.77 6.93
CA ASP A 234 3.52 0.22 5.87
C ASP A 234 3.63 -0.53 4.54
N THR A 235 2.54 -0.50 3.78
CA THR A 235 2.43 -1.13 2.47
C THR A 235 2.95 -0.23 1.36
N SER A 236 3.43 0.97 1.71
CA SER A 236 3.81 2.04 0.79
C SER A 236 5.32 2.23 0.62
N ASP A 237 6.16 1.42 1.31
CA ASP A 237 7.63 1.43 1.19
C ASP A 237 8.16 0.17 0.50
#